data_4ff550b72763d7aef583e906dbf2ac68
#
_entry.id   4ff550b72763d7aef583e906dbf2ac68
#
_cell.length_a   1.000
_cell.length_b   1.000
_cell.length_c   1.000
_cell.angle_alpha   90.00
_cell.angle_beta   90.00
_cell.angle_gamma   90.00
#
_symmetry.space_group_name_H-M   'P 1'
#
loop_
_entity.id
_entity.type
_entity.pdbx_description
1 polymer ?
#
loop_
_entity_poly.entity_id
_entity_poly.type
_entity_poly.pdbx_seq_one_letter_code
_entity_poly.pdbx_strand_id
1 'polypeptide(L)'
;PGYWPDVSSSDWADWRWQLKNRVTSLSALEQRLNLNTEERAGVLLAGSKLALAVTPHYFNLIERDNPGCPIRRQVIPRIEEGYDSPFDMSDPCGEDTSMPVPGLVHRYPDRVLFLVTDRCASYCRYCTRSRVVSGVGEQELVTDFEEAFRYLEKHTEVRDVLLSGGDALLLSDSKLEGILQRLRSIPHIEFLRIGTRVP
;
A
#
# COMPACT_ATOMS: atom_id res chain seq x y z
N PRO A 1 5.27 22.70 10.91
CA PRO A 1 3.92 22.23 10.66
C PRO A 1 3.47 21.23 11.74
N GLY A 2 2.47 21.63 12.56
CA GLY A 2 1.79 20.76 13.51
C GLY A 2 2.71 19.95 14.43
N TYR A 3 2.78 18.64 14.17
CA TYR A 3 3.57 17.70 14.98
C TYR A 3 5.10 17.76 14.72
N TRP A 4 5.56 18.50 13.72
CA TRP A 4 6.96 18.70 13.35
C TRP A 4 7.29 20.21 13.25
N PRO A 5 7.33 20.94 14.38
CA PRO A 5 7.50 22.40 14.35
C PRO A 5 8.84 22.86 13.82
N ASP A 6 9.91 22.06 14.01
CA ASP A 6 11.29 22.44 13.72
C ASP A 6 11.77 22.03 12.31
N VAL A 7 10.86 21.47 11.47
CA VAL A 7 11.22 21.02 10.13
C VAL A 7 11.18 22.18 9.14
N SER A 8 12.22 22.28 8.31
CA SER A 8 12.30 23.27 7.25
C SER A 8 11.20 23.07 6.20
N SER A 9 10.79 24.15 5.52
CA SER A 9 9.80 24.05 4.43
C SER A 9 10.29 23.18 3.27
N SER A 10 11.60 23.19 3.00
CA SER A 10 12.23 22.36 1.96
C SER A 10 12.18 20.88 2.29
N ASP A 11 12.52 20.50 3.52
CA ASP A 11 12.42 19.11 3.97
C ASP A 11 10.97 18.64 3.98
N TRP A 12 10.06 19.48 4.49
CA TRP A 12 8.63 19.15 4.51
C TRP A 12 8.06 18.88 3.12
N ALA A 13 8.52 19.58 2.11
CA ALA A 13 8.12 19.40 0.72
C ALA A 13 8.83 18.23 0.03
N ASP A 14 9.90 17.67 0.60
CA ASP A 14 10.62 16.53 0.03
C ASP A 14 9.93 15.22 0.39
N TRP A 15 9.42 14.51 -0.62
CA TRP A 15 8.78 13.20 -0.44
C TRP A 15 9.73 12.13 0.15
N ARG A 16 11.04 12.24 -0.09
CA ARG A 16 12.05 11.33 0.48
C ARG A 16 12.16 11.53 1.98
N TRP A 17 12.13 12.80 2.41
CA TRP A 17 12.08 13.15 3.82
C TRP A 17 10.81 12.61 4.47
N GLN A 18 9.65 12.74 3.80
CA GLN A 18 8.38 12.20 4.27
C GLN A 18 8.45 10.68 4.50
N LEU A 19 9.02 9.93 3.55
CA LEU A 19 9.18 8.48 3.67
C LEU A 19 10.17 8.09 4.78
N LYS A 20 11.30 8.81 4.91
CA LYS A 20 12.31 8.55 5.94
C LYS A 20 11.79 8.79 7.35
N ASN A 21 10.92 9.77 7.53
CA ASN A 21 10.42 10.21 8.83
C ASN A 21 9.00 9.69 9.16
N ARG A 22 8.59 8.60 8.54
CA ARG A 22 7.32 7.93 8.86
C ARG A 22 7.25 7.55 10.32
N VAL A 23 6.06 7.66 10.89
CA VAL A 23 5.73 7.12 12.20
C VAL A 23 5.46 5.63 12.06
N THR A 24 6.32 4.79 12.67
CA THR A 24 6.31 3.34 12.47
C THR A 24 6.30 2.54 13.78
N SER A 25 6.23 3.19 14.93
CA SER A 25 6.28 2.52 16.23
C SER A 25 5.32 3.16 17.24
N LEU A 26 4.97 2.38 18.26
CA LEU A 26 4.17 2.85 19.39
C LEU A 26 4.80 4.07 20.06
N SER A 27 6.10 4.01 20.34
CA SER A 27 6.84 5.12 20.98
C SER A 27 6.76 6.40 20.14
N ALA A 28 6.89 6.30 18.80
CA ALA A 28 6.78 7.45 17.91
C ALA A 28 5.35 8.02 17.86
N LEU A 29 4.34 7.19 18.01
CA LEU A 29 2.94 7.62 18.15
C LEU A 29 2.72 8.38 19.45
N GLU A 30 3.16 7.82 20.58
CA GLU A 30 2.95 8.38 21.93
C GLU A 30 3.62 9.75 22.12
N GLN A 31 4.68 10.03 21.39
CA GLN A 31 5.31 11.35 21.38
C GLN A 31 4.42 12.43 20.74
N ARG A 32 3.43 12.03 19.93
CA ARG A 32 2.65 12.95 19.08
C ARG A 32 1.16 12.93 19.33
N LEU A 33 0.61 11.76 19.73
CA LEU A 33 -0.83 11.57 19.98
C LEU A 33 -1.09 11.14 21.40
N ASN A 34 -2.22 11.55 21.94
CA ASN A 34 -2.77 11.00 23.16
C ASN A 34 -3.54 9.72 22.80
N LEU A 35 -2.83 8.57 22.84
CA LEU A 35 -3.43 7.27 22.54
C LEU A 35 -4.29 6.79 23.69
N ASN A 36 -5.45 6.23 23.38
CA ASN A 36 -6.25 5.50 24.34
C ASN A 36 -5.73 4.03 24.52
N THR A 37 -6.32 3.30 25.45
CA THR A 37 -5.92 1.92 25.75
C THR A 37 -6.11 0.97 24.58
N GLU A 38 -7.21 1.14 23.81
CA GLU A 38 -7.54 0.32 22.64
C GLU A 38 -6.55 0.51 21.50
N GLU A 39 -6.13 1.75 21.26
CA GLU A 39 -5.13 2.08 20.23
C GLU A 39 -3.75 1.52 20.61
N ARG A 40 -3.33 1.65 21.88
CA ARG A 40 -2.08 1.06 22.37
C ARG A 40 -2.05 -0.45 22.17
N ALA A 41 -3.12 -1.13 22.58
CA ALA A 41 -3.28 -2.56 22.39
C ALA A 41 -3.31 -2.92 20.90
N GLY A 42 -4.02 -2.15 20.09
CA GLY A 42 -4.09 -2.33 18.64
C GLY A 42 -2.73 -2.26 17.95
N VAL A 43 -1.90 -1.28 18.30
CA VAL A 43 -0.53 -1.17 17.73
C VAL A 43 0.32 -2.39 18.06
N LEU A 44 0.18 -2.94 19.27
CA LEU A 44 0.92 -4.13 19.70
C LEU A 44 0.43 -5.42 19.02
N LEU A 45 -0.87 -5.55 18.80
CA LEU A 45 -1.50 -6.75 18.23
C LEU A 45 -1.50 -6.74 16.69
N ALA A 46 -1.82 -5.61 16.10
CA ALA A 46 -2.00 -5.52 14.64
C ALA A 46 -0.69 -5.54 13.85
N GLY A 47 0.45 -5.33 14.50
CA GLY A 47 1.77 -5.34 13.85
C GLY A 47 2.15 -6.65 13.15
N SER A 48 1.51 -7.76 13.54
CA SER A 48 1.68 -9.06 12.87
C SER A 48 0.83 -9.23 11.61
N LYS A 49 -0.26 -8.48 11.45
CA LYS A 49 -1.17 -8.55 10.29
C LYS A 49 -0.86 -7.49 9.24
N LEU A 50 -0.54 -6.27 9.69
CA LEU A 50 -0.20 -5.15 8.81
C LEU A 50 0.68 -4.16 9.56
N ALA A 51 1.83 -3.82 9.02
CA ALA A 51 2.75 -2.87 9.64
C ALA A 51 2.11 -1.50 9.89
N LEU A 52 2.63 -0.78 10.88
CA LEU A 52 2.34 0.63 11.07
C LEU A 52 3.32 1.47 10.26
N ALA A 53 2.82 2.31 9.37
CA ALA A 53 3.60 3.39 8.79
C ALA A 53 2.69 4.52 8.35
N VAL A 54 3.01 5.74 8.75
CA VAL A 54 2.26 6.95 8.40
C VAL A 54 3.24 8.07 8.10
N THR A 55 3.14 8.69 6.92
CA THR A 55 4.00 9.83 6.56
C THR A 55 3.68 11.06 7.43
N PRO A 56 4.66 11.92 7.74
CA PRO A 56 4.46 13.15 8.52
C PRO A 56 3.33 14.03 7.99
N HIS A 57 3.24 14.21 6.67
CA HIS A 57 2.17 15.00 6.05
C HIS A 57 0.78 14.44 6.40
N TYR A 58 0.57 13.14 6.15
CA TYR A 58 -0.72 12.50 6.42
C TYR A 58 -1.04 12.46 7.91
N PHE A 59 -0.02 12.21 8.74
CA PHE A 59 -0.13 12.23 10.19
C PHE A 59 -0.55 13.60 10.73
N ASN A 60 -0.07 14.68 10.10
CA ASN A 60 -0.38 16.06 10.50
C ASN A 60 -1.86 16.45 10.29
N LEU A 61 -2.63 15.64 9.56
CA LEU A 61 -4.08 15.79 9.40
C LEU A 61 -4.88 15.15 10.54
N ILE A 62 -4.22 14.42 11.45
CA ILE A 62 -4.86 13.73 12.57
C ILE A 62 -5.13 14.72 13.69
N GLU A 63 -6.34 14.70 14.23
CA GLU A 63 -6.67 15.41 15.45
C GLU A 63 -6.09 14.70 16.68
N ARG A 64 -5.24 15.42 17.44
CA ARG A 64 -4.43 14.85 18.53
C ARG A 64 -5.23 14.12 19.59
N ASP A 65 -6.33 14.72 20.04
CA ASP A 65 -7.10 14.31 21.20
C ASP A 65 -8.43 13.64 20.83
N ASN A 66 -8.67 13.42 19.52
CA ASN A 66 -9.91 12.85 19.03
C ASN A 66 -9.71 11.42 18.48
N PRO A 67 -9.99 10.36 19.26
CA PRO A 67 -9.94 8.97 18.78
C PRO A 67 -10.95 8.68 17.66
N GLY A 68 -12.01 9.51 17.55
CA GLY A 68 -13.01 9.43 16.49
C GLY A 68 -12.62 10.10 15.19
N CYS A 69 -11.48 10.81 15.12
CA CYS A 69 -11.00 11.48 13.92
C CYS A 69 -10.93 10.49 12.75
N PRO A 70 -11.61 10.75 11.62
CA PRO A 70 -11.67 9.80 10.51
C PRO A 70 -10.31 9.52 9.88
N ILE A 71 -9.41 10.52 9.84
CA ILE A 71 -8.03 10.32 9.34
C ILE A 71 -7.25 9.41 10.29
N ARG A 72 -7.36 9.64 11.60
CA ARG A 72 -6.73 8.81 12.64
C ARG A 72 -7.14 7.34 12.49
N ARG A 73 -8.42 7.07 12.35
CA ARG A 73 -8.98 5.71 12.22
C ARG A 73 -8.55 4.98 10.94
N GLN A 74 -8.10 5.70 9.93
CA GLN A 74 -7.59 5.07 8.70
C GLN A 74 -6.18 4.51 8.83
N VAL A 75 -5.38 4.98 9.79
CA VAL A 75 -3.94 4.67 9.82
C VAL A 75 -3.42 4.26 11.20
N ILE A 76 -4.15 4.54 12.28
CA ILE A 76 -3.78 4.09 13.63
C ILE A 76 -4.49 2.77 13.92
N PRO A 77 -3.72 1.68 14.21
CA PRO A 77 -4.28 0.37 14.54
C PRO A 77 -5.19 0.42 15.78
N ARG A 78 -6.20 -0.43 15.80
CA ARG A 78 -7.12 -0.60 16.90
C ARG A 78 -7.14 -2.05 17.35
N ILE A 79 -7.55 -2.30 18.60
CA ILE A 79 -7.59 -3.62 19.20
C ILE A 79 -8.48 -4.59 18.41
N GLU A 80 -9.54 -4.07 17.78
CA GLU A 80 -10.47 -4.87 16.98
C GLU A 80 -9.82 -5.56 15.80
N GLU A 81 -8.71 -5.03 15.28
CA GLU A 81 -7.95 -5.64 14.19
C GLU A 81 -7.25 -6.94 14.62
N GLY A 82 -7.05 -7.14 15.93
CA GLY A 82 -6.52 -8.37 16.49
C GLY A 82 -7.55 -9.49 16.63
N TYR A 83 -8.84 -9.19 16.52
CA TYR A 83 -9.90 -10.19 16.66
C TYR A 83 -10.12 -10.90 15.33
N ASP A 84 -10.23 -12.22 15.40
CA ASP A 84 -10.61 -13.02 14.25
C ASP A 84 -12.14 -13.15 14.22
N SER A 85 -12.73 -12.91 13.06
CA SER A 85 -14.14 -13.08 12.80
C SER A 85 -14.37 -14.21 11.81
N PRO A 86 -15.41 -15.04 11.97
CA PRO A 86 -15.73 -16.08 10.97
C PRO A 86 -16.14 -15.49 9.61
N PHE A 87 -16.34 -14.18 9.53
CA PHE A 87 -16.63 -13.45 8.30
C PHE A 87 -15.39 -12.79 7.68
N ASP A 88 -14.24 -12.87 8.34
CA ASP A 88 -13.01 -12.31 7.81
C ASP A 88 -12.52 -13.16 6.62
N MET A 89 -12.14 -12.46 5.56
CA MET A 89 -11.59 -13.08 4.36
C MET A 89 -10.14 -12.62 4.19
N SER A 90 -9.22 -13.56 4.04
CA SER A 90 -7.81 -13.26 3.73
C SER A 90 -7.67 -12.58 2.36
N ASP A 91 -8.48 -12.98 1.40
CA ASP A 91 -8.58 -12.37 0.07
C ASP A 91 -10.00 -11.88 -0.24
N PRO A 92 -10.40 -10.71 0.30
CA PRO A 92 -11.76 -10.18 0.13
C PRO A 92 -12.08 -9.78 -1.32
N CYS A 93 -11.06 -9.64 -2.16
CA CYS A 93 -11.21 -9.31 -3.58
C CYS A 93 -11.20 -10.54 -4.49
N GLY A 94 -10.88 -11.74 -4.00
CA GLY A 94 -10.77 -12.97 -4.80
C GLY A 94 -9.66 -12.88 -5.85
N GLU A 95 -8.56 -12.20 -5.52
CA GLU A 95 -7.44 -11.97 -6.45
C GLU A 95 -6.67 -13.25 -6.72
N ASP A 96 -6.46 -14.07 -5.68
CA ASP A 96 -5.66 -15.30 -5.75
C ASP A 96 -6.26 -16.31 -6.74
N THR A 97 -7.60 -16.43 -6.78
CA THR A 97 -8.30 -17.31 -7.73
C THR A 97 -8.30 -16.80 -9.17
N SER A 98 -7.97 -15.52 -9.37
CA SER A 98 -7.91 -14.85 -10.67
C SER A 98 -6.48 -14.51 -11.10
N MET A 99 -5.47 -15.13 -10.46
CA MET A 99 -4.05 -14.85 -10.67
C MET A 99 -3.41 -15.98 -11.51
N PRO A 100 -3.42 -15.88 -12.86
CA PRO A 100 -2.87 -16.91 -13.73
C PRO A 100 -1.35 -17.06 -13.64
N VAL A 101 -0.66 -15.98 -13.28
CA VAL A 101 0.77 -15.95 -12.99
C VAL A 101 1.01 -15.03 -11.79
N PRO A 102 2.05 -15.25 -10.99
CA PRO A 102 2.32 -14.45 -9.80
C PRO A 102 2.33 -12.95 -10.05
N GLY A 103 1.59 -12.21 -9.26
CA GLY A 103 1.49 -10.76 -9.33
C GLY A 103 0.60 -10.19 -10.43
N LEU A 104 -0.04 -11.03 -11.27
CA LEU A 104 -0.93 -10.57 -12.33
C LEU A 104 -2.35 -11.11 -12.11
N VAL A 105 -3.29 -10.24 -11.77
CA VAL A 105 -4.70 -10.61 -11.58
C VAL A 105 -5.48 -10.33 -12.85
N HIS A 106 -6.03 -11.37 -13.49
CA HIS A 106 -6.82 -11.31 -14.73
C HIS A 106 -8.25 -11.76 -14.48
N ARG A 107 -9.07 -10.87 -13.95
CA ARG A 107 -10.47 -11.13 -13.60
C ARG A 107 -11.46 -10.71 -14.68
N TYR A 108 -11.11 -9.73 -15.48
CA TYR A 108 -11.96 -9.17 -16.55
C TYR A 108 -11.34 -9.46 -17.91
N PRO A 109 -12.14 -9.71 -18.96
CA PRO A 109 -11.63 -10.19 -20.24
C PRO A 109 -10.57 -9.28 -20.88
N ASP A 110 -10.70 -7.96 -20.70
CA ASP A 110 -9.91 -6.95 -21.43
C ASP A 110 -8.90 -6.20 -20.59
N ARG A 111 -8.80 -6.50 -19.28
CA ARG A 111 -7.95 -5.76 -18.35
C ARG A 111 -7.38 -6.61 -17.25
N VAL A 112 -6.21 -6.21 -16.80
CA VAL A 112 -5.50 -6.86 -15.69
C VAL A 112 -5.07 -5.85 -14.63
N LEU A 113 -4.91 -6.36 -13.41
CA LEU A 113 -4.23 -5.68 -12.33
C LEU A 113 -2.83 -6.29 -12.19
N PHE A 114 -1.80 -5.46 -12.28
CA PHE A 114 -0.41 -5.88 -12.14
C PHE A 114 0.16 -5.37 -10.82
N LEU A 115 0.42 -6.28 -9.90
CA LEU A 115 0.99 -5.99 -8.58
C LEU A 115 2.51 -5.87 -8.72
N VAL A 116 3.03 -4.65 -8.64
CA VAL A 116 4.45 -4.36 -8.93
C VAL A 116 5.26 -4.01 -7.68
N THR A 117 4.61 -3.82 -6.53
CA THR A 117 5.26 -3.53 -5.26
C THR A 117 4.36 -3.88 -4.06
N ASP A 118 4.97 -4.28 -2.96
CA ASP A 118 4.33 -4.52 -1.67
C ASP A 118 4.39 -3.30 -0.73
N ARG A 119 5.03 -2.19 -1.17
CA ARG A 119 5.30 -1.02 -0.35
C ARG A 119 4.28 0.07 -0.54
N CYS A 120 3.88 0.72 0.57
CA CYS A 120 3.09 1.94 0.60
C CYS A 120 3.78 3.02 1.41
N ALA A 121 3.49 4.28 1.10
CA ALA A 121 3.94 5.41 1.91
C ALA A 121 3.31 5.40 3.30
N SER A 122 2.02 5.09 3.37
CA SER A 122 1.27 4.85 4.62
C SER A 122 0.41 3.61 4.46
N TYR A 123 0.30 2.79 5.51
CA TYR A 123 -0.51 1.57 5.48
C TYR A 123 -1.91 1.83 6.04
N CYS A 124 -2.90 1.73 5.15
CA CYS A 124 -4.31 1.92 5.50
C CYS A 124 -4.83 0.71 6.27
N ARG A 125 -5.48 0.94 7.42
CA ARG A 125 -6.03 -0.15 8.26
C ARG A 125 -7.17 -0.95 7.58
N TYR A 126 -7.75 -0.42 6.53
CA TYR A 126 -8.77 -1.08 5.69
C TYR A 126 -8.20 -1.67 4.39
N CYS A 127 -6.92 -1.99 4.35
CA CYS A 127 -6.27 -2.50 3.15
C CYS A 127 -6.80 -3.89 2.78
N THR A 128 -7.40 -4.01 1.59
CA THR A 128 -7.87 -5.31 1.06
C THR A 128 -6.74 -6.23 0.63
N ARG A 129 -5.51 -5.70 0.57
CA ARG A 129 -4.28 -6.45 0.23
C ARG A 129 -3.30 -6.51 1.41
N SER A 130 -3.79 -6.43 2.66
CA SER A 130 -2.94 -6.51 3.85
C SER A 130 -2.06 -7.76 3.87
N ARG A 131 -2.56 -8.89 3.30
CA ARG A 131 -1.81 -10.15 3.17
C ARG A 131 -0.56 -10.07 2.29
N VAL A 132 -0.51 -9.08 1.37
CA VAL A 132 0.58 -8.94 0.37
C VAL A 132 1.47 -7.73 0.68
N VAL A 133 0.90 -6.66 1.25
CA VAL A 133 1.64 -5.40 1.46
C VAL A 133 2.32 -5.37 2.82
N SER A 134 3.32 -4.50 2.97
CA SER A 134 4.09 -4.21 4.18
C SER A 134 5.16 -5.22 4.59
N GLY A 135 5.26 -6.37 3.94
CA GLY A 135 6.28 -7.38 4.24
C GLY A 135 6.07 -8.13 5.56
N VAL A 136 4.89 -7.99 6.20
CA VAL A 136 4.48 -8.79 7.37
C VAL A 136 3.37 -9.77 7.03
N GLY A 137 2.81 -9.69 5.81
CA GLY A 137 1.81 -10.63 5.30
C GLY A 137 2.43 -11.99 4.95
N GLU A 138 1.57 -12.98 4.75
CA GLU A 138 1.97 -14.36 4.45
C GLU A 138 2.49 -14.55 3.02
N GLN A 139 2.21 -13.60 2.12
CA GLN A 139 2.57 -13.68 0.71
C GLN A 139 3.71 -12.70 0.38
N GLU A 140 4.79 -13.24 -0.17
CA GLU A 140 5.84 -12.42 -0.77
C GLU A 140 5.44 -12.01 -2.19
N LEU A 141 5.60 -10.72 -2.51
CA LEU A 141 5.40 -10.24 -3.86
C LEU A 141 6.57 -10.66 -4.75
N VAL A 142 6.25 -11.25 -5.90
CA VAL A 142 7.24 -11.62 -6.92
C VAL A 142 7.89 -10.35 -7.49
N THR A 143 9.21 -10.37 -7.57
CA THR A 143 10.01 -9.25 -8.12
C THR A 143 10.47 -9.50 -9.54
N ASP A 144 10.37 -10.75 -10.04
CA ASP A 144 10.60 -11.12 -11.44
C ASP A 144 9.27 -11.10 -12.20
N PHE A 145 9.11 -10.14 -13.08
CA PHE A 145 7.87 -9.91 -13.84
C PHE A 145 7.85 -10.57 -15.22
N GLU A 146 8.84 -11.38 -15.56
CA GLU A 146 8.95 -11.99 -16.89
C GLU A 146 7.79 -12.93 -17.24
N GLU A 147 7.25 -13.64 -16.24
CA GLU A 147 6.05 -14.46 -16.46
C GLU A 147 4.82 -13.62 -16.75
N ALA A 148 4.66 -12.49 -16.05
CA ALA A 148 3.56 -11.58 -16.30
C ALA A 148 3.64 -10.94 -17.69
N PHE A 149 4.84 -10.52 -18.13
CA PHE A 149 5.01 -9.99 -19.49
C PHE A 149 4.72 -11.04 -20.56
N ARG A 150 5.26 -12.27 -20.41
CA ARG A 150 4.96 -13.37 -21.34
C ARG A 150 3.48 -13.75 -21.38
N TYR A 151 2.80 -13.66 -20.24
CA TYR A 151 1.35 -13.85 -20.19
C TYR A 151 0.64 -12.78 -21.01
N LEU A 152 0.96 -11.51 -20.77
CA LEU A 152 0.36 -10.37 -21.49
C LEU A 152 0.61 -10.44 -22.99
N GLU A 153 1.82 -10.82 -23.43
CA GLU A 153 2.16 -10.99 -24.85
C GLU A 153 1.30 -12.04 -25.57
N LYS A 154 0.85 -13.08 -24.84
CA LYS A 154 0.02 -14.15 -25.38
C LYS A 154 -1.48 -13.85 -25.36
N HIS A 155 -1.91 -12.98 -24.45
CA HIS A 155 -3.32 -12.66 -24.23
C HIS A 155 -3.71 -11.35 -24.91
N THR A 156 -3.93 -11.42 -26.22
CA THR A 156 -4.18 -10.25 -27.08
C THR A 156 -5.53 -9.56 -26.81
N GLU A 157 -6.42 -10.20 -26.07
CA GLU A 157 -7.66 -9.62 -25.55
C GLU A 157 -7.44 -8.59 -24.45
N VAL A 158 -6.30 -8.64 -23.74
CA VAL A 158 -5.96 -7.69 -22.68
C VAL A 158 -5.43 -6.40 -23.29
N ARG A 159 -6.18 -5.32 -23.17
CA ARG A 159 -5.82 -3.99 -23.69
C ARG A 159 -5.50 -2.96 -22.60
N ASP A 160 -5.82 -3.24 -21.34
CA ASP A 160 -5.74 -2.30 -20.21
C ASP A 160 -4.97 -2.93 -19.05
N VAL A 161 -3.87 -2.32 -18.64
CA VAL A 161 -3.04 -2.76 -17.51
C VAL A 161 -3.03 -1.69 -16.43
N LEU A 162 -3.48 -2.05 -15.22
CA LEU A 162 -3.40 -1.21 -14.02
C LEU A 162 -2.22 -1.65 -13.15
N LEU A 163 -1.18 -0.83 -13.07
CA LEU A 163 -0.07 -1.01 -12.12
C LEU A 163 -0.54 -0.64 -10.72
N SER A 164 -0.35 -1.54 -9.76
CA SER A 164 -0.77 -1.36 -8.36
C SER A 164 0.06 -2.28 -7.42
N GLY A 165 -0.59 -2.84 -6.39
CA GLY A 165 0.02 -3.66 -5.34
C GLY A 165 -0.11 -2.92 -4.02
N GLY A 166 1.01 -2.50 -3.44
CA GLY A 166 1.09 -1.40 -2.50
C GLY A 166 0.82 -0.09 -3.23
N ASP A 167 1.80 0.79 -3.33
CA ASP A 167 1.69 2.01 -4.13
C ASP A 167 2.75 2.03 -5.24
N ALA A 168 2.32 1.98 -6.50
CA ALA A 168 3.21 1.84 -7.64
C ALA A 168 4.22 3.00 -7.78
N LEU A 169 3.88 4.21 -7.30
CA LEU A 169 4.81 5.35 -7.34
C LEU A 169 5.90 5.28 -6.26
N LEU A 170 5.93 4.26 -5.40
CA LEU A 170 7.07 4.01 -4.52
C LEU A 170 8.18 3.16 -5.17
N LEU A 171 7.98 2.67 -6.37
CA LEU A 171 9.07 2.13 -7.16
C LEU A 171 10.08 3.24 -7.49
N SER A 172 11.34 2.85 -7.69
CA SER A 172 12.31 3.78 -8.27
C SER A 172 11.93 4.13 -9.70
N ASP A 173 12.27 5.34 -10.15
CA ASP A 173 11.98 5.81 -11.50
C ASP A 173 12.46 4.82 -12.56
N SER A 174 13.68 4.27 -12.39
CA SER A 174 14.24 3.29 -13.32
C SER A 174 13.47 1.97 -13.40
N LYS A 175 12.94 1.48 -12.24
CA LYS A 175 12.11 0.27 -12.24
C LYS A 175 10.75 0.51 -12.88
N LEU A 176 10.11 1.63 -12.54
CA LEU A 176 8.82 1.99 -13.09
C LEU A 176 8.92 2.23 -14.61
N GLU A 177 9.96 2.96 -15.04
CA GLU A 177 10.25 3.18 -16.47
C GLU A 177 10.44 1.86 -17.22
N GLY A 178 11.24 0.93 -16.69
CA GLY A 178 11.46 -0.38 -17.30
C GLY A 178 10.16 -1.17 -17.48
N ILE A 179 9.29 -1.18 -16.46
CA ILE A 179 7.97 -1.82 -16.54
C ILE A 179 7.10 -1.15 -17.62
N LEU A 180 7.04 0.17 -17.62
CA LEU A 180 6.21 0.92 -18.57
C LEU A 180 6.71 0.75 -20.01
N GLN A 181 8.02 0.78 -20.25
CA GLN A 181 8.61 0.55 -21.56
C GLN A 181 8.30 -0.87 -22.07
N ARG A 182 8.43 -1.87 -21.20
CA ARG A 182 8.13 -3.26 -21.55
C ARG A 182 6.65 -3.44 -21.91
N LEU A 183 5.74 -2.88 -21.13
CA LEU A 183 4.29 -2.92 -21.42
C LEU A 183 3.94 -2.16 -22.71
N ARG A 184 4.55 -1.00 -22.95
CA ARG A 184 4.35 -0.23 -24.19
C ARG A 184 4.86 -0.93 -25.45
N SER A 185 5.81 -1.88 -25.32
CA SER A 185 6.29 -2.68 -26.46
C SER A 185 5.30 -3.78 -26.88
N ILE A 186 4.24 -4.05 -26.08
CA ILE A 186 3.21 -5.05 -26.39
C ILE A 186 2.12 -4.34 -27.24
N PRO A 187 1.94 -4.71 -28.53
CA PRO A 187 1.18 -3.88 -29.48
C PRO A 187 -0.32 -3.70 -29.14
N HIS A 188 -0.92 -4.68 -28.48
CA HIS A 188 -2.35 -4.67 -28.15
C HIS A 188 -2.67 -3.99 -26.80
N ILE A 189 -1.66 -3.61 -26.01
CA ILE A 189 -1.88 -2.83 -24.79
C ILE A 189 -2.11 -1.37 -25.16
N GLU A 190 -3.34 -0.90 -25.00
CA GLU A 190 -3.78 0.45 -25.33
C GLU A 190 -3.70 1.40 -24.13
N PHE A 191 -4.03 0.90 -22.93
CA PHE A 191 -4.12 1.70 -21.71
C PHE A 191 -3.15 1.20 -20.65
N LEU A 192 -2.34 2.13 -20.12
CA LEU A 192 -1.54 1.92 -18.91
C LEU A 192 -2.02 2.88 -17.85
N ARG A 193 -2.40 2.33 -16.69
CA ARG A 193 -2.88 3.08 -15.55
C ARG A 193 -1.99 2.84 -14.35
N ILE A 194 -1.81 3.84 -13.50
CA ILE A 194 -1.04 3.75 -12.26
C ILE A 194 -1.99 4.04 -11.10
N GLY A 195 -2.19 3.05 -10.24
CA GLY A 195 -2.93 3.21 -8.99
C GLY A 195 -2.01 3.72 -7.90
N THR A 196 -2.27 4.92 -7.39
CA THR A 196 -1.45 5.56 -6.37
C THR A 196 -2.27 6.40 -5.41
N ARG A 197 -1.75 6.59 -4.18
CA ARG A 197 -2.22 7.54 -3.17
C ARG A 197 -1.19 8.64 -2.87
N VAL A 198 -0.05 8.62 -3.54
CA VAL A 198 1.05 9.58 -3.40
C VAL A 198 1.42 10.15 -4.77
N PRO A 199 0.54 11.02 -5.34
CA PRO A 199 0.79 11.65 -6.63
C PRO A 199 1.97 12.63 -6.58
#